data_181213e46d972a50ac822d29d0ebfa94
#
_entry.id   181213e46d972a50ac822d29d0ebfa94
#
_cell.length_a   1.000
_cell.length_b   1.000
_cell.length_c   1.000
_cell.angle_alpha   90.00
_cell.angle_beta   90.00
_cell.angle_gamma   90.00
#
_symmetry.space_group_name_H-M   'P 1'
#
loop_
_entity.id
_entity.type
_entity.pdbx_description
1 polymer ?
#
loop_
_entity_poly.entity_id
_entity_poly.type
_entity_poly.pdbx_seq_one_letter_code
_entity_poly.pdbx_strand_id
1 'polypeptide(L)'
;MQIKSRHRFLRALSTMSAAALDSLFPRTCRVCGQSLTVGERLLCVGCMADMPRTYLHRLDFNTIHQRVAGNHQIDLAAGWFYYYTDSSYARLIREAKYDDRPATARALGSLYGAELAADGLKGRFDVLLPVPLHRDKLLKRGYNQSLEIARGIASQLDCPVGDNLVAIRAHKTQTRRSGLERFKNVEGSFTLTHPGELDGLSVAVVDDIITTGSTILDCINVIADNSAPASLNILTLGVTHMR
;
A
#
# COMPACT_ATOMS: atom_id res chain seq x y z
N MET A 1 -3.81 44.43 11.11
CA MET A 1 -3.99 43.50 12.29
C MET A 1 -5.32 42.74 12.33
N GLN A 2 -6.28 43.05 11.44
CA GLN A 2 -7.64 42.43 11.44
C GLN A 2 -7.77 41.09 10.66
N ILE A 3 -6.89 40.76 9.73
CA ILE A 3 -7.03 39.56 8.86
C ILE A 3 -6.69 38.28 9.60
N LYS A 4 -5.73 38.30 10.55
CA LYS A 4 -5.35 37.12 11.35
C LYS A 4 -6.43 36.65 12.36
N SER A 5 -7.30 37.58 12.80
CA SER A 5 -8.40 37.30 13.74
C SER A 5 -9.53 36.52 13.06
N ARG A 6 -9.90 36.86 11.82
CA ARG A 6 -10.97 36.17 11.06
C ARG A 6 -10.63 34.69 10.75
N HIS A 7 -9.38 34.40 10.40
CA HIS A 7 -8.96 33.01 10.16
C HIS A 7 -8.94 32.14 11.41
N ARG A 8 -8.64 32.70 12.60
CA ARG A 8 -8.74 32.01 13.88
C ARG A 8 -10.20 31.73 14.26
N PHE A 9 -11.09 32.68 14.03
CA PHE A 9 -12.52 32.55 14.34
C PHE A 9 -13.21 31.52 13.43
N LEU A 10 -12.93 31.52 12.14
CA LEU A 10 -13.45 30.53 11.18
C LEU A 10 -12.91 29.11 11.45
N ARG A 11 -11.65 28.97 11.88
CA ARG A 11 -11.10 27.68 12.33
C ARG A 11 -11.75 27.20 13.64
N ALA A 12 -12.04 28.08 14.59
CA ALA A 12 -12.72 27.71 15.84
C ALA A 12 -14.17 27.29 15.58
N LEU A 13 -14.90 27.96 14.69
CA LEU A 13 -16.25 27.57 14.28
C LEU A 13 -16.28 26.24 13.54
N SER A 14 -15.30 25.98 12.66
CA SER A 14 -15.20 24.69 11.95
C SER A 14 -14.84 23.53 12.88
N THR A 15 -14.04 23.76 13.92
CA THR A 15 -13.73 22.74 14.94
C THR A 15 -14.90 22.46 15.87
N MET A 16 -15.69 23.48 16.22
CA MET A 16 -16.91 23.29 17.03
C MET A 16 -18.00 22.53 16.27
N SER A 17 -18.19 22.80 14.99
CA SER A 17 -19.15 22.04 14.15
C SER A 17 -18.69 20.61 13.89
N ALA A 18 -17.38 20.38 13.73
CA ALA A 18 -16.82 19.03 13.61
C ALA A 18 -16.95 18.24 14.90
N ALA A 19 -16.72 18.86 16.08
CA ALA A 19 -16.90 18.19 17.37
C ALA A 19 -18.37 17.85 17.67
N ALA A 20 -19.32 18.71 17.28
CA ALA A 20 -20.74 18.43 17.40
C ALA A 20 -21.20 17.29 16.47
N LEU A 21 -20.70 17.24 15.25
CA LEU A 21 -20.92 16.14 14.28
C LEU A 21 -20.26 14.84 14.76
N ASP A 22 -19.04 14.89 15.29
CA ASP A 22 -18.35 13.73 15.86
C ASP A 22 -19.08 13.17 17.10
N SER A 23 -19.83 14.03 17.85
CA SER A 23 -20.68 13.58 18.98
C SER A 23 -21.93 12.83 18.54
N LEU A 24 -22.52 13.19 17.39
CA LEU A 24 -23.71 12.53 16.84
C LEU A 24 -23.33 11.31 15.96
N PHE A 25 -22.18 11.38 15.27
CA PHE A 25 -21.65 10.33 14.39
C PHE A 25 -20.17 10.09 14.72
N PRO A 26 -19.85 9.42 15.84
CA PRO A 26 -18.47 9.25 16.26
C PRO A 26 -17.70 8.43 15.23
N ARG A 27 -16.54 8.96 14.85
CA ARG A 27 -15.58 8.19 14.05
C ARG A 27 -15.07 7.04 14.91
N THR A 28 -15.07 5.83 14.36
CA THR A 28 -14.67 4.64 15.10
C THR A 28 -13.39 4.02 14.53
N CYS A 29 -12.57 3.46 15.41
CA CYS A 29 -11.39 2.69 15.07
C CYS A 29 -11.78 1.47 14.22
N ARG A 30 -11.16 1.30 13.05
CA ARG A 30 -11.48 0.22 12.13
C ARG A 30 -11.07 -1.17 12.63
N VAL A 31 -10.27 -1.25 13.70
CA VAL A 31 -9.82 -2.52 14.30
C VAL A 31 -10.70 -2.88 15.50
N CYS A 32 -10.83 -2.01 16.51
CA CYS A 32 -11.53 -2.33 17.77
C CYS A 32 -12.94 -1.72 17.88
N GLY A 33 -13.33 -0.82 16.97
CA GLY A 33 -14.66 -0.18 17.01
C GLY A 33 -14.80 0.96 18.04
N GLN A 34 -13.81 1.23 18.89
CA GLN A 34 -13.86 2.34 19.83
C GLN A 34 -13.88 3.70 19.14
N SER A 35 -14.52 4.69 19.74
CA SER A 35 -14.54 6.06 19.23
C SER A 35 -13.13 6.63 19.16
N LEU A 36 -12.83 7.28 18.03
CA LEU A 36 -11.55 7.93 17.79
C LEU A 36 -11.52 9.30 18.46
N THR A 37 -10.38 9.64 19.04
CA THR A 37 -10.11 10.96 19.63
C THR A 37 -9.65 11.98 18.59
N VAL A 38 -9.49 13.23 19.01
CA VAL A 38 -8.96 14.30 18.14
C VAL A 38 -7.54 13.95 17.70
N GLY A 39 -7.31 13.95 16.39
CA GLY A 39 -6.03 13.55 15.79
C GLY A 39 -5.99 12.11 15.29
N GLU A 40 -6.79 11.19 15.80
CA GLU A 40 -6.94 9.85 15.28
C GLU A 40 -7.87 9.85 14.07
N ARG A 41 -7.55 9.09 13.04
CA ARG A 41 -8.35 9.11 11.79
C ARG A 41 -8.93 7.75 11.42
N LEU A 42 -8.15 6.71 11.48
CA LEU A 42 -8.50 5.35 11.03
C LEU A 42 -8.35 4.33 12.14
N LEU A 43 -7.30 4.47 12.93
CA LEU A 43 -6.93 3.60 14.04
C LEU A 43 -6.77 4.43 15.31
N CYS A 44 -7.15 3.87 16.45
CA CYS A 44 -6.82 4.46 17.75
C CYS A 44 -5.35 4.16 18.11
N VAL A 45 -4.80 4.94 19.04
CA VAL A 45 -3.41 4.79 19.50
C VAL A 45 -3.15 3.37 20.01
N GLY A 46 -4.08 2.76 20.76
CA GLY A 46 -3.95 1.38 21.23
C GLY A 46 -3.80 0.38 20.07
N CYS A 47 -4.70 0.42 19.09
CA CYS A 47 -4.58 -0.46 17.91
C CYS A 47 -3.35 -0.17 17.04
N MET A 48 -2.89 1.08 17.02
CA MET A 48 -1.61 1.39 16.37
C MET A 48 -0.42 0.79 17.11
N ALA A 49 -0.43 0.81 18.45
CA ALA A 49 0.62 0.22 19.28
C ALA A 49 0.63 -1.33 19.18
N ASP A 50 -0.56 -1.96 19.21
CA ASP A 50 -0.73 -3.42 19.21
C ASP A 50 -0.64 -4.04 17.79
N MET A 51 -0.45 -3.23 16.74
CA MET A 51 -0.35 -3.75 15.38
C MET A 51 0.84 -4.71 15.26
N PRO A 52 0.64 -5.92 14.68
CA PRO A 52 1.71 -6.91 14.52
C PRO A 52 2.69 -6.50 13.40
N ARG A 53 3.49 -5.46 13.64
CA ARG A 53 4.44 -4.92 12.67
C ARG A 53 5.50 -5.93 12.30
N THR A 54 5.93 -5.90 11.05
CA THR A 54 6.95 -6.83 10.56
C THR A 54 8.36 -6.30 10.75
N TYR A 55 8.57 -4.99 10.63
CA TYR A 55 9.89 -4.32 10.57
C TYR A 55 10.87 -4.95 9.56
N LEU A 56 10.35 -5.62 8.52
CA LEU A 56 11.17 -6.31 7.51
C LEU A 56 12.07 -5.36 6.71
N HIS A 57 11.71 -4.09 6.59
CA HIS A 57 12.52 -3.06 5.94
C HIS A 57 13.85 -2.76 6.65
N ARG A 58 14.04 -3.25 7.87
CA ARG A 58 15.28 -3.13 8.64
C ARG A 58 16.24 -4.30 8.43
N LEU A 59 15.85 -5.29 7.62
CA LEU A 59 16.62 -6.50 7.33
C LEU A 59 17.08 -6.48 5.88
N ASP A 60 18.35 -6.73 5.63
CA ASP A 60 18.92 -6.80 4.28
C ASP A 60 18.31 -7.94 3.47
N PHE A 61 17.95 -9.05 4.12
CA PHE A 61 17.27 -10.18 3.51
C PHE A 61 16.19 -10.71 4.44
N ASN A 62 14.97 -10.92 3.89
CA ASN A 62 13.81 -11.31 4.68
C ASN A 62 12.85 -12.25 3.92
N THR A 63 11.74 -12.62 4.55
CA THR A 63 10.76 -13.56 3.99
C THR A 63 10.08 -13.06 2.70
N ILE A 64 10.04 -11.76 2.42
CA ILE A 64 9.53 -11.22 1.16
C ILE A 64 10.54 -11.52 0.04
N HIS A 65 11.84 -11.27 0.26
CA HIS A 65 12.90 -11.63 -0.68
C HIS A 65 12.82 -13.11 -1.07
N GLN A 66 12.61 -14.01 -0.08
CA GLN A 66 12.47 -15.46 -0.35
C GLN A 66 11.28 -15.77 -1.26
N ARG A 67 10.16 -15.05 -1.14
CA ARG A 67 8.94 -15.29 -1.95
C ARG A 67 9.09 -14.81 -3.39
N VAL A 68 9.88 -13.77 -3.59
CA VAL A 68 10.14 -13.19 -4.90
C VAL A 68 11.52 -13.56 -5.43
N ALA A 69 12.14 -14.58 -4.84
CA ALA A 69 13.41 -15.11 -5.31
C ALA A 69 13.29 -15.50 -6.80
N GLY A 70 14.06 -14.85 -7.64
CA GLY A 70 14.04 -14.99 -9.11
C GLY A 70 15.37 -14.55 -9.70
N ASN A 71 15.35 -14.09 -10.94
CA ASN A 71 16.55 -13.70 -11.68
C ASN A 71 17.04 -12.28 -11.35
N HIS A 72 16.25 -11.49 -10.61
CA HIS A 72 16.54 -10.08 -10.33
C HIS A 72 16.76 -9.86 -8.84
N GLN A 73 17.72 -9.00 -8.52
CA GLN A 73 17.99 -8.60 -7.14
C GLN A 73 16.93 -7.62 -6.66
N ILE A 74 16.46 -7.83 -5.44
CA ILE A 74 15.58 -6.90 -4.71
C ILE A 74 16.42 -6.25 -3.62
N ASP A 75 16.49 -4.90 -3.64
CA ASP A 75 17.33 -4.14 -2.73
C ASP A 75 16.65 -3.91 -1.37
N LEU A 76 15.35 -3.66 -1.38
CA LEU A 76 14.56 -3.54 -0.17
C LEU A 76 13.19 -4.19 -0.34
N ALA A 77 12.81 -5.04 0.61
CA ALA A 77 11.49 -5.65 0.66
C ALA A 77 10.84 -5.37 2.02
N ALA A 78 9.75 -4.58 2.01
CA ALA A 78 9.09 -4.07 3.18
C ALA A 78 7.61 -4.44 3.21
N GLY A 79 7.14 -4.82 4.39
CA GLY A 79 5.74 -5.02 4.67
C GLY A 79 5.38 -4.41 6.01
N TRP A 80 4.22 -3.81 6.14
CA TRP A 80 3.87 -3.06 7.34
C TRP A 80 3.55 -3.96 8.51
N PHE A 81 2.57 -4.93 8.31
CA PHE A 81 2.15 -5.81 9.39
C PHE A 81 1.93 -7.24 8.90
N TYR A 82 2.03 -8.20 9.83
CA TYR A 82 1.68 -9.59 9.57
C TYR A 82 0.17 -9.74 9.40
N TYR A 83 -0.23 -10.28 8.24
CA TYR A 83 -1.62 -10.51 7.89
C TYR A 83 -2.07 -11.92 8.30
N TYR A 84 -2.97 -11.98 9.27
CA TYR A 84 -3.68 -13.19 9.65
C TYR A 84 -5.15 -13.05 9.28
N THR A 85 -5.69 -13.99 8.52
CA THR A 85 -7.05 -13.92 7.96
C THR A 85 -8.13 -13.65 9.03
N ASP A 86 -7.94 -14.22 10.21
CA ASP A 86 -8.88 -14.16 11.33
C ASP A 86 -8.61 -13.00 12.30
N SER A 87 -7.58 -12.19 12.04
CA SER A 87 -7.26 -11.04 12.88
C SER A 87 -8.18 -9.85 12.59
N SER A 88 -8.39 -9.00 13.60
CA SER A 88 -9.09 -7.74 13.44
C SER A 88 -8.40 -6.80 12.44
N TYR A 89 -7.07 -6.89 12.28
CA TYR A 89 -6.29 -6.11 11.31
C TYR A 89 -6.53 -6.55 9.86
N ALA A 90 -6.95 -7.81 9.62
CA ALA A 90 -7.34 -8.25 8.29
C ALA A 90 -8.50 -7.43 7.70
N ARG A 91 -9.33 -6.85 8.56
CA ARG A 91 -10.41 -5.96 8.16
C ARG A 91 -9.90 -4.73 7.40
N LEU A 92 -8.75 -4.17 7.78
CA LEU A 92 -8.13 -3.02 7.10
C LEU A 92 -7.88 -3.29 5.62
N ILE A 93 -7.32 -4.46 5.31
CA ILE A 93 -7.07 -4.88 3.92
C ILE A 93 -8.39 -5.16 3.19
N ARG A 94 -9.38 -5.77 3.87
CA ARG A 94 -10.70 -6.01 3.27
C ARG A 94 -11.42 -4.71 2.94
N GLU A 95 -11.44 -3.74 3.86
CA GLU A 95 -12.04 -2.42 3.65
C GLU A 95 -11.33 -1.66 2.51
N ALA A 96 -10.00 -1.75 2.43
CA ALA A 96 -9.23 -1.20 1.31
C ALA A 96 -9.53 -1.85 -0.05
N LYS A 97 -10.17 -3.04 -0.08
CA LYS A 97 -10.50 -3.75 -1.33
C LYS A 97 -11.94 -3.60 -1.78
N TYR A 98 -12.91 -3.51 -0.85
CA TYR A 98 -14.30 -3.83 -1.17
C TYR A 98 -15.33 -2.77 -0.76
N ASP A 99 -15.01 -1.87 0.15
CA ASP A 99 -16.01 -0.96 0.74
C ASP A 99 -16.18 0.35 -0.06
N ASP A 100 -15.79 0.38 -1.34
CA ASP A 100 -15.84 1.58 -2.20
C ASP A 100 -15.26 2.83 -1.50
N ARG A 101 -14.16 2.61 -0.74
CA ARG A 101 -13.52 3.61 0.10
C ARG A 101 -12.05 3.82 -0.26
N PRO A 102 -11.74 4.43 -1.41
CA PRO A 102 -10.35 4.71 -1.79
C PRO A 102 -9.60 5.53 -0.73
N ALA A 103 -10.33 6.38 0.03
CA ALA A 103 -9.78 7.16 1.13
C ALA A 103 -9.20 6.28 2.26
N THR A 104 -9.79 5.11 2.55
CA THR A 104 -9.25 4.17 3.54
C THR A 104 -7.92 3.58 3.10
N ALA A 105 -7.82 3.13 1.85
CA ALA A 105 -6.57 2.62 1.28
C ALA A 105 -5.46 3.68 1.31
N ARG A 106 -5.79 4.91 0.92
CA ARG A 106 -4.86 6.05 0.97
C ARG A 106 -4.43 6.39 2.39
N ALA A 107 -5.35 6.38 3.35
CA ALA A 107 -5.02 6.65 4.75
C ALA A 107 -4.10 5.58 5.36
N LEU A 108 -4.33 4.29 5.04
CA LEU A 108 -3.41 3.20 5.42
C LEU A 108 -2.03 3.41 4.82
N GLY A 109 -1.95 3.74 3.53
CA GLY A 109 -0.70 4.07 2.87
C GLY A 109 0.02 5.24 3.53
N SER A 110 -0.72 6.29 3.94
CA SER A 110 -0.12 7.46 4.62
C SER A 110 0.42 7.09 6.01
N LEU A 111 -0.28 6.25 6.78
CA LEU A 111 0.22 5.78 8.08
C LEU A 111 1.49 4.95 7.92
N TYR A 112 1.52 4.04 6.95
CA TYR A 112 2.70 3.24 6.66
C TYR A 112 3.86 4.10 6.13
N GLY A 113 3.59 5.00 5.21
CA GLY A 113 4.60 5.93 4.68
C GLY A 113 5.22 6.80 5.76
N ALA A 114 4.44 7.26 6.74
CA ALA A 114 4.95 8.02 7.89
C ALA A 114 5.91 7.19 8.75
N GLU A 115 5.64 5.90 8.94
CA GLU A 115 6.54 4.97 9.64
C GLU A 115 7.84 4.75 8.85
N LEU A 116 7.74 4.51 7.54
CA LEU A 116 8.91 4.39 6.67
C LEU A 116 9.76 5.68 6.63
N ALA A 117 9.12 6.84 6.62
CA ALA A 117 9.81 8.13 6.68
C ALA A 117 10.55 8.33 8.01
N ALA A 118 9.93 7.93 9.14
CA ALA A 118 10.54 7.97 10.46
C ALA A 118 11.76 7.02 10.57
N ASP A 119 11.73 5.91 9.82
CA ASP A 119 12.84 4.95 9.72
C ASP A 119 13.89 5.34 8.66
N GLY A 120 13.84 6.58 8.13
CA GLY A 120 14.88 7.15 7.26
C GLY A 120 14.76 6.80 5.78
N LEU A 121 13.61 6.29 5.33
CA LEU A 121 13.39 5.91 3.92
C LEU A 121 12.90 7.07 3.03
N LYS A 122 12.77 8.28 3.58
CA LYS A 122 12.43 9.48 2.79
C LYS A 122 13.52 9.78 1.77
N GLY A 123 13.13 9.98 0.50
CA GLY A 123 14.06 10.22 -0.60
C GLY A 123 14.81 8.97 -1.10
N ARG A 124 14.47 7.77 -0.61
CA ARG A 124 15.08 6.51 -1.08
C ARG A 124 14.53 6.06 -2.43
N PHE A 125 13.32 6.41 -2.77
CA PHE A 125 12.65 5.96 -4.00
C PHE A 125 12.42 7.14 -4.94
N ASP A 126 12.73 6.95 -6.23
CA ASP A 126 12.46 7.93 -7.28
C ASP A 126 11.02 7.81 -7.78
N VAL A 127 10.43 6.60 -7.73
CA VAL A 127 9.05 6.37 -8.14
C VAL A 127 8.44 5.16 -7.43
N LEU A 128 7.15 5.28 -7.07
CA LEU A 128 6.33 4.15 -6.61
C LEU A 128 5.45 3.66 -7.75
N LEU A 129 5.52 2.37 -8.09
CA LEU A 129 4.70 1.73 -9.10
C LEU A 129 3.64 0.84 -8.42
N PRO A 130 2.37 1.23 -8.41
CA PRO A 130 1.31 0.39 -7.87
C PRO A 130 1.07 -0.83 -8.77
N VAL A 131 0.93 -2.02 -8.18
CA VAL A 131 0.47 -3.20 -8.90
C VAL A 131 -0.87 -2.88 -9.58
N PRO A 132 -0.96 -2.97 -10.92
CA PRO A 132 -2.16 -2.57 -11.62
C PRO A 132 -3.25 -3.62 -11.53
N LEU A 133 -4.51 -3.18 -11.57
CA LEU A 133 -5.67 -4.05 -11.71
C LEU A 133 -6.07 -4.20 -13.18
N HIS A 134 -6.37 -5.45 -13.59
CA HIS A 134 -7.02 -5.65 -14.87
C HIS A 134 -8.37 -4.91 -14.94
N ARG A 135 -8.74 -4.46 -16.16
CA ARG A 135 -9.95 -3.67 -16.42
C ARG A 135 -11.21 -4.24 -15.77
N ASP A 136 -11.43 -5.55 -15.84
CA ASP A 136 -12.63 -6.19 -15.27
C ASP A 136 -12.70 -6.05 -13.74
N LYS A 137 -11.55 -6.17 -13.07
CA LYS A 137 -11.47 -5.98 -11.61
C LYS A 137 -11.63 -4.50 -11.25
N LEU A 138 -11.07 -3.60 -12.07
CA LEU A 138 -11.19 -2.16 -11.87
C LEU A 138 -12.65 -1.71 -12.02
N LEU A 139 -13.36 -2.17 -13.06
CA LEU A 139 -14.79 -1.89 -13.25
C LEU A 139 -15.65 -2.43 -12.09
N LYS A 140 -15.33 -3.63 -11.59
CA LYS A 140 -16.05 -4.25 -10.46
C LYS A 140 -15.78 -3.57 -9.13
N ARG A 141 -14.57 -3.04 -8.92
CA ARG A 141 -14.11 -2.47 -7.63
C ARG A 141 -14.23 -0.95 -7.58
N GLY A 142 -14.32 -0.27 -8.75
CA GLY A 142 -14.36 1.18 -8.86
C GLY A 142 -12.99 1.86 -8.80
N TYR A 143 -11.98 1.23 -8.19
CA TYR A 143 -10.63 1.80 -8.04
C TYR A 143 -9.54 0.74 -7.88
N ASN A 144 -8.27 1.15 -8.05
CA ASN A 144 -7.10 0.33 -7.76
C ASN A 144 -6.61 0.63 -6.33
N GLN A 145 -6.74 -0.34 -5.41
CA GLN A 145 -6.32 -0.21 -4.03
C GLN A 145 -4.81 0.04 -3.88
N SER A 146 -3.97 -0.65 -4.69
CA SER A 146 -2.51 -0.49 -4.65
C SER A 146 -2.10 0.92 -5.08
N LEU A 147 -2.84 1.56 -6.02
CA LEU A 147 -2.66 2.96 -6.40
C LEU A 147 -2.97 3.91 -5.24
N GLU A 148 -4.07 3.70 -4.52
CA GLU A 148 -4.42 4.56 -3.40
C GLU A 148 -3.44 4.39 -2.23
N ILE A 149 -2.97 3.17 -1.97
CA ILE A 149 -1.92 2.89 -0.98
C ILE A 149 -0.63 3.61 -1.40
N ALA A 150 -0.21 3.48 -2.66
CA ALA A 150 0.98 4.15 -3.18
C ALA A 150 0.89 5.67 -3.04
N ARG A 151 -0.26 6.28 -3.36
CA ARG A 151 -0.51 7.72 -3.16
C ARG A 151 -0.37 8.14 -1.69
N GLY A 152 -0.84 7.30 -0.77
CA GLY A 152 -0.69 7.52 0.67
C GLY A 152 0.78 7.49 1.10
N ILE A 153 1.52 6.45 0.70
CA ILE A 153 2.96 6.30 0.99
C ILE A 153 3.75 7.46 0.38
N ALA A 154 3.52 7.77 -0.89
CA ALA A 154 4.18 8.82 -1.65
C ALA A 154 4.09 10.19 -0.97
N SER A 155 2.92 10.52 -0.38
CA SER A 155 2.68 11.77 0.33
C SER A 155 3.56 11.96 1.57
N GLN A 156 4.16 10.90 2.10
CA GLN A 156 5.03 10.92 3.28
C GLN A 156 6.52 10.80 2.90
N LEU A 157 6.82 10.14 1.78
CA LEU A 157 8.18 9.90 1.31
C LEU A 157 8.68 10.95 0.30
N ASP A 158 7.81 11.89 -0.13
CA ASP A 158 8.09 12.92 -1.15
C ASP A 158 8.55 12.31 -2.48
N CYS A 159 7.91 11.24 -2.94
CA CYS A 159 8.21 10.63 -4.23
C CYS A 159 6.93 10.54 -5.09
N PRO A 160 7.03 10.57 -6.44
CA PRO A 160 5.91 10.43 -7.34
C PRO A 160 5.35 9.01 -7.36
N VAL A 161 4.10 8.88 -7.81
CA VAL A 161 3.48 7.61 -8.17
C VAL A 161 3.39 7.53 -9.67
N GLY A 162 4.02 6.51 -10.25
CA GLY A 162 4.02 6.26 -11.69
C GLY A 162 2.82 5.42 -12.13
N ASP A 163 2.52 5.45 -13.42
CA ASP A 163 1.45 4.72 -14.08
C ASP A 163 1.96 3.86 -15.26
N ASN A 164 3.28 3.75 -15.38
CA ASN A 164 3.96 3.06 -16.46
C ASN A 164 3.70 1.54 -16.49
N LEU A 165 3.37 0.91 -15.36
CA LEU A 165 3.05 -0.50 -15.27
C LEU A 165 1.54 -0.72 -15.46
N VAL A 166 1.14 -1.57 -16.43
CA VAL A 166 -0.26 -1.83 -16.75
C VAL A 166 -0.59 -3.32 -16.84
N ALA A 167 -1.83 -3.70 -16.51
CA ALA A 167 -2.32 -5.07 -16.60
C ALA A 167 -2.94 -5.31 -17.98
N ILE A 168 -2.44 -6.32 -18.71
CA ILE A 168 -2.91 -6.70 -20.05
C ILE A 168 -3.81 -7.94 -20.07
N ARG A 169 -3.79 -8.76 -19.01
CA ARG A 169 -4.63 -9.96 -18.85
C ARG A 169 -5.31 -10.00 -17.49
N ALA A 170 -6.49 -10.59 -17.43
CA ALA A 170 -7.21 -10.81 -16.18
C ALA A 170 -6.54 -11.92 -15.37
N HIS A 171 -6.03 -11.60 -14.18
CA HIS A 171 -5.67 -12.62 -13.20
C HIS A 171 -6.91 -13.43 -12.81
N LYS A 172 -6.97 -14.70 -13.16
CA LYS A 172 -8.00 -15.61 -12.64
C LYS A 172 -7.67 -15.89 -11.15
N THR A 173 -8.41 -15.26 -10.26
CA THR A 173 -8.42 -15.62 -8.84
C THR A 173 -9.03 -17.01 -8.71
N GLN A 174 -8.20 -18.05 -8.62
CA GLN A 174 -8.66 -19.41 -8.35
C GLN A 174 -8.44 -19.71 -6.86
N THR A 175 -9.52 -19.73 -6.13
CA THR A 175 -9.59 -19.95 -4.67
C THR A 175 -9.24 -21.39 -4.23
N ARG A 176 -8.87 -22.32 -5.15
CA ARG A 176 -8.68 -23.76 -4.84
C ARG A 176 -7.59 -24.46 -5.67
N ARG A 177 -6.44 -23.85 -5.98
CA ARG A 177 -5.35 -24.55 -6.70
C ARG A 177 -4.02 -24.51 -5.96
N SER A 178 -3.17 -25.55 -6.21
CA SER A 178 -1.84 -25.73 -5.62
C SER A 178 -0.89 -24.55 -5.92
N GLY A 179 0.13 -24.34 -5.07
CA GLY A 179 1.09 -23.22 -5.20
C GLY A 179 1.78 -23.14 -6.58
N LEU A 180 2.10 -24.30 -7.19
CA LEU A 180 2.74 -24.39 -8.52
C LEU A 180 1.87 -23.87 -9.67
N GLU A 181 0.54 -24.04 -9.60
CA GLU A 181 -0.37 -23.51 -10.63
C GLU A 181 -0.59 -21.99 -10.54
N ARG A 182 -0.30 -21.38 -9.37
CA ARG A 182 -0.37 -19.91 -9.21
C ARG A 182 0.77 -19.21 -9.93
N PHE A 183 1.98 -19.79 -9.94
CA PHE A 183 3.12 -19.23 -10.68
C PHE A 183 2.88 -19.18 -12.19
N LYS A 184 2.33 -20.23 -12.79
CA LYS A 184 2.08 -20.31 -14.24
C LYS A 184 0.97 -19.37 -14.78
N ASN A 185 0.08 -18.88 -13.91
CA ASN A 185 -1.06 -18.05 -14.33
C ASN A 185 -0.80 -16.52 -14.26
N VAL A 186 0.38 -16.12 -13.81
CA VAL A 186 0.75 -14.70 -13.63
C VAL A 186 1.65 -14.21 -14.76
N GLU A 187 2.46 -15.11 -15.32
CA GLU A 187 3.42 -14.81 -16.37
C GLU A 187 2.74 -14.15 -17.59
N GLY A 188 3.23 -12.97 -17.97
CA GLY A 188 2.71 -12.16 -19.08
C GLY A 188 1.37 -11.45 -18.75
N SER A 189 1.06 -11.19 -17.48
CA SER A 189 -0.13 -10.44 -17.10
C SER A 189 0.06 -8.93 -17.10
N PHE A 190 1.31 -8.46 -17.10
CA PHE A 190 1.67 -7.04 -17.03
C PHE A 190 2.58 -6.64 -18.19
N THR A 191 2.68 -5.33 -18.43
CA THR A 191 3.62 -4.71 -19.37
C THR A 191 3.95 -3.28 -18.94
N LEU A 192 5.08 -2.73 -19.44
CA LEU A 192 5.36 -1.30 -19.34
C LEU A 192 4.80 -0.57 -20.55
N THR A 193 4.22 0.62 -20.32
CA THR A 193 3.75 1.50 -21.41
C THR A 193 4.90 2.22 -22.08
N HIS A 194 5.94 2.56 -21.31
CA HIS A 194 7.13 3.29 -21.79
C HIS A 194 8.39 2.61 -21.24
N PRO A 195 8.91 1.57 -21.93
CA PRO A 195 10.17 0.95 -21.58
C PRO A 195 11.30 1.98 -21.56
N GLY A 196 12.20 1.88 -20.59
CA GLY A 196 13.33 2.78 -20.42
C GLY A 196 13.08 4.05 -19.61
N GLU A 197 11.81 4.44 -19.34
CA GLU A 197 11.53 5.57 -18.41
C GLU A 197 11.95 5.29 -16.97
N LEU A 198 12.18 4.02 -16.63
CA LEU A 198 12.61 3.60 -15.29
C LEU A 198 14.13 3.39 -15.19
N ASP A 199 14.88 3.64 -16.27
CA ASP A 199 16.33 3.45 -16.30
C ASP A 199 17.03 4.38 -15.31
N GLY A 200 17.89 3.79 -14.50
CA GLY A 200 18.66 4.50 -13.48
C GLY A 200 17.84 4.95 -12.24
N LEU A 201 16.54 4.67 -12.19
CA LEU A 201 15.68 5.05 -11.07
C LEU A 201 15.65 3.99 -9.97
N SER A 202 15.49 4.44 -8.73
CA SER A 202 15.12 3.59 -7.59
C SER A 202 13.60 3.37 -7.59
N VAL A 203 13.18 2.21 -8.05
CA VAL A 203 11.77 1.86 -8.26
C VAL A 203 11.24 1.02 -7.10
N ALA A 204 10.05 1.35 -6.56
CA ALA A 204 9.37 0.52 -5.57
C ALA A 204 7.99 0.07 -6.07
N VAL A 205 7.79 -1.25 -6.18
CA VAL A 205 6.49 -1.85 -6.50
C VAL A 205 5.64 -1.90 -5.24
N VAL A 206 4.40 -1.38 -5.34
CA VAL A 206 3.48 -1.26 -4.20
C VAL A 206 2.26 -2.18 -4.38
N ASP A 207 1.97 -3.00 -3.37
CA ASP A 207 0.75 -3.82 -3.34
C ASP A 207 0.09 -3.78 -1.94
N ASP A 208 -1.15 -4.27 -1.85
CA ASP A 208 -1.87 -4.31 -0.57
C ASP A 208 -1.43 -5.48 0.32
N ILE A 209 -1.16 -6.65 -0.24
CA ILE A 209 -0.77 -7.84 0.52
C ILE A 209 0.11 -8.77 -0.32
N ILE A 210 1.19 -9.23 0.27
CA ILE A 210 1.99 -10.29 -0.31
C ILE A 210 1.62 -11.65 0.30
N THR A 211 1.25 -12.59 -0.57
CA THR A 211 0.97 -13.99 -0.23
C THR A 211 2.09 -14.90 -0.74
N THR A 212 1.97 -15.43 -1.92
CA THR A 212 3.03 -16.21 -2.58
C THR A 212 4.11 -15.34 -3.23
N GLY A 213 3.86 -14.06 -3.44
CA GLY A 213 4.76 -13.14 -4.13
C GLY A 213 4.66 -13.16 -5.66
N SER A 214 3.89 -14.09 -6.26
CA SER A 214 3.84 -14.29 -7.72
C SER A 214 3.45 -13.03 -8.50
N THR A 215 2.47 -12.26 -8.01
CA THR A 215 2.04 -11.02 -8.68
C THR A 215 3.15 -9.95 -8.69
N ILE A 216 3.82 -9.80 -7.54
CA ILE A 216 4.92 -8.82 -7.42
C ILE A 216 6.11 -9.28 -8.25
N LEU A 217 6.42 -10.58 -8.24
CA LEU A 217 7.51 -11.16 -9.05
C LEU A 217 7.27 -10.93 -10.55
N ASP A 218 6.04 -11.11 -11.05
CA ASP A 218 5.70 -10.81 -12.45
C ASP A 218 5.90 -9.33 -12.79
N CYS A 219 5.49 -8.42 -11.88
CA CYS A 219 5.76 -6.98 -12.04
C CYS A 219 7.27 -6.67 -12.08
N ILE A 220 8.05 -7.25 -11.16
CA ILE A 220 9.51 -7.09 -11.11
C ILE A 220 10.17 -7.59 -12.39
N ASN A 221 9.81 -8.79 -12.87
CA ASN A 221 10.34 -9.35 -14.11
C ASN A 221 10.05 -8.41 -15.30
N VAL A 222 8.81 -7.95 -15.43
CA VAL A 222 8.44 -7.01 -16.51
C VAL A 222 9.25 -5.72 -16.45
N ILE A 223 9.48 -5.16 -15.26
CA ILE A 223 10.28 -3.95 -15.10
C ILE A 223 11.74 -4.22 -15.49
N ALA A 224 12.35 -5.27 -14.96
CA ALA A 224 13.76 -5.56 -15.17
C ALA A 224 14.08 -6.06 -16.59
N ASP A 225 13.13 -6.74 -17.24
CA ASP A 225 13.31 -7.21 -18.63
C ASP A 225 13.15 -6.09 -19.67
N ASN A 226 12.51 -4.96 -19.30
CA ASN A 226 12.21 -3.87 -20.24
C ASN A 226 12.83 -2.52 -19.84
N SER A 227 13.58 -2.45 -18.76
CA SER A 227 14.29 -1.26 -18.28
C SER A 227 15.47 -1.66 -17.40
N ALA A 228 16.34 -0.69 -17.10
CA ALA A 228 17.53 -0.88 -16.25
C ALA A 228 17.45 0.01 -14.99
N PRO A 229 16.55 -0.28 -14.03
CA PRO A 229 16.43 0.50 -12.82
C PRO A 229 17.70 0.42 -11.95
N ALA A 230 18.06 1.48 -11.25
CA ALA A 230 19.19 1.49 -10.32
C ALA A 230 18.95 0.58 -9.11
N SER A 231 17.69 0.46 -8.66
CA SER A 231 17.29 -0.48 -7.61
C SER A 231 15.82 -0.90 -7.76
N LEU A 232 15.52 -2.13 -7.32
CA LEU A 232 14.17 -2.68 -7.27
C LEU A 232 13.75 -2.91 -5.82
N ASN A 233 12.62 -2.36 -5.45
CA ASN A 233 12.12 -2.40 -4.08
C ASN A 233 10.66 -2.84 -4.03
N ILE A 234 10.20 -3.34 -2.89
CA ILE A 234 8.84 -3.83 -2.67
C ILE A 234 8.28 -3.22 -1.40
N LEU A 235 7.07 -2.65 -1.49
CA LEU A 235 6.32 -2.13 -0.35
C LEU A 235 4.91 -2.74 -0.31
N THR A 236 4.54 -3.37 0.82
CA THR A 236 3.19 -3.95 0.99
C THR A 236 2.62 -3.58 2.36
N LEU A 237 1.28 -3.48 2.48
CA LEU A 237 0.67 -3.32 3.80
C LEU A 237 0.69 -4.64 4.57
N GLY A 238 0.25 -5.72 3.94
CA GLY A 238 0.13 -7.02 4.60
C GLY A 238 1.14 -8.05 4.12
N VAL A 239 1.69 -8.84 5.06
CA VAL A 239 2.55 -9.99 4.78
C VAL A 239 1.93 -11.23 5.41
N THR A 240 1.57 -12.23 4.62
CA THR A 240 1.10 -13.50 5.17
C THR A 240 2.26 -14.32 5.74
N HIS A 241 2.01 -15.18 6.73
CA HIS A 241 3.00 -16.18 7.12
C HIS A 241 3.23 -17.21 6.01
N MET A 242 4.48 -17.62 5.80
CA MET A 242 4.77 -18.85 5.06
C MET A 242 4.36 -20.04 5.95
N ARG A 243 3.53 -20.91 5.41
CA ARG A 243 3.24 -22.22 6.03
C ARG A 243 4.31 -23.21 5.65
#